data_7665eea26d12358132b662f129eb15f7
#
_entry.id   7665eea26d12358132b662f129eb15f7
#
_cell.length_a   1.000
_cell.length_b   1.000
_cell.length_c   1.000
_cell.angle_alpha   90.00
_cell.angle_beta   90.00
_cell.angle_gamma   90.00
#
_symmetry.space_group_name_H-M   'P 1'
#
loop_
_entity.id
_entity.type
_entity.pdbx_description
1 polymer ?
#
loop_
_entity_poly.entity_id
_entity_poly.type
_entity_poly.pdbx_seq_one_letter_code
_entity_poly.pdbx_strand_id
1 'polypeptide(L)'
;MAILDLPDELLAQIAVHLSFKDILHLQQVCSRFYDLVNSIAALQYAIELRVAGMIDNHASRLVPGERLRILREKEKAWMGVDLSDKKVLPLSHNPPGIYHLTGGVLLLGERRRPERNTGMDSMRTVRLHSAFEEKAIAQTSKLWSHLDLGKEVIDVGLAIQEHDLIAIVTYS
;
A
#
# COMPACT_ATOMS: atom_id res chain seq x y z
N MET A 1 -21.80 39.30 11.61
CA MET A 1 -20.48 38.71 11.31
C MET A 1 -20.71 37.63 10.26
N ALA A 2 -20.28 37.87 9.06
CA ALA A 2 -20.39 36.85 7.98
C ALA A 2 -19.18 35.91 8.03
N ILE A 3 -19.33 34.70 7.54
CA ILE A 3 -18.22 33.71 7.50
C ILE A 3 -17.00 34.25 6.73
N LEU A 4 -17.25 35.15 5.78
CA LEU A 4 -16.20 35.81 5.01
C LEU A 4 -15.42 36.90 5.80
N ASP A 5 -15.87 37.26 7.00
CA ASP A 5 -15.13 38.20 7.87
C ASP A 5 -14.02 37.49 8.66
N LEU A 6 -13.99 36.15 8.64
CA LEU A 6 -12.96 35.34 9.32
C LEU A 6 -11.62 35.40 8.59
N PRO A 7 -10.49 35.37 9.34
CA PRO A 7 -9.16 35.14 8.76
C PRO A 7 -9.06 33.83 8.03
N ASP A 8 -8.16 33.75 7.03
CA ASP A 8 -7.98 32.56 6.20
C ASP A 8 -7.54 31.34 7.01
N GLU A 9 -6.82 31.52 8.10
CA GLU A 9 -6.39 30.47 9.01
C GLU A 9 -7.57 29.77 9.69
N LEU A 10 -8.59 30.55 10.10
CA LEU A 10 -9.80 29.97 10.71
C LEU A 10 -10.70 29.34 9.67
N LEU A 11 -10.81 29.92 8.47
CA LEU A 11 -11.51 29.32 7.36
C LEU A 11 -10.87 27.98 6.96
N ALA A 12 -9.54 27.91 6.95
CA ALA A 12 -8.79 26.68 6.70
C ALA A 12 -9.09 25.60 7.74
N GLN A 13 -9.07 25.96 9.03
CA GLN A 13 -9.39 25.02 10.11
C GLN A 13 -10.81 24.47 10.00
N ILE A 14 -11.77 25.26 9.56
CA ILE A 14 -13.13 24.80 9.31
C ILE A 14 -13.14 23.86 8.08
N ALA A 15 -12.50 24.28 6.99
CA ALA A 15 -12.56 23.58 5.72
C ALA A 15 -11.93 22.16 5.76
N VAL A 16 -10.92 21.92 6.61
CA VAL A 16 -10.30 20.58 6.74
C VAL A 16 -11.24 19.54 7.36
N HIS A 17 -12.34 19.96 7.99
CA HIS A 17 -13.38 19.06 8.52
C HIS A 17 -14.50 18.77 7.52
N LEU A 18 -14.48 19.40 6.35
CA LEU A 18 -15.48 19.20 5.32
C LEU A 18 -15.23 17.89 4.55
N SER A 19 -16.31 17.35 4.01
CA SER A 19 -16.17 16.21 3.08
C SER A 19 -15.51 16.66 1.77
N PHE A 20 -14.93 15.72 1.04
CA PHE A 20 -14.35 15.97 -0.29
C PHE A 20 -15.31 16.77 -1.22
N LYS A 21 -16.59 16.38 -1.26
CA LYS A 21 -17.59 17.06 -2.08
C LYS A 21 -17.83 18.49 -1.63
N ASP A 22 -17.87 18.73 -0.32
CA ASP A 22 -18.11 20.05 0.25
C ASP A 22 -16.93 20.98 0.00
N ILE A 23 -15.69 20.45 0.04
CA ILE A 23 -14.48 21.21 -0.34
C ILE A 23 -14.56 21.65 -1.80
N LEU A 24 -14.99 20.77 -2.71
CA LEU A 24 -15.18 21.13 -4.13
C LEU A 24 -16.28 22.15 -4.34
N HIS A 25 -17.38 22.06 -3.58
CA HIS A 25 -18.44 23.08 -3.62
C HIS A 25 -17.94 24.41 -3.07
N LEU A 26 -17.14 24.37 -1.99
CA LEU A 26 -16.57 25.58 -1.40
C LEU A 26 -15.71 26.36 -2.40
N GLN A 27 -14.93 25.69 -3.25
CA GLN A 27 -14.15 26.33 -4.31
C GLN A 27 -15.02 27.10 -5.32
N GLN A 28 -16.28 26.73 -5.48
CA GLN A 28 -17.20 27.32 -6.46
C GLN A 28 -17.98 28.51 -5.92
N VAL A 29 -17.89 28.78 -4.61
CA VAL A 29 -18.67 29.86 -3.96
C VAL A 29 -18.13 31.25 -4.31
N CYS A 30 -16.82 31.46 -4.20
CA CYS A 30 -16.18 32.73 -4.56
C CYS A 30 -14.66 32.54 -4.74
N SER A 31 -14.01 33.55 -5.35
CA SER A 31 -12.56 33.54 -5.59
C SER A 31 -11.73 33.33 -4.32
N ARG A 32 -12.12 33.96 -3.20
CA ARG A 32 -11.42 33.80 -1.93
C ARG A 32 -11.38 32.34 -1.45
N PHE A 33 -12.48 31.63 -1.50
CA PHE A 33 -12.50 30.20 -1.15
C PHE A 33 -11.76 29.33 -2.18
N TYR A 34 -11.82 29.71 -3.44
CA TYR A 34 -11.02 29.03 -4.47
C TYR A 34 -9.52 29.14 -4.16
N ASP A 35 -9.03 30.36 -3.87
CA ASP A 35 -7.63 30.60 -3.56
C ASP A 35 -7.22 29.90 -2.24
N LEU A 36 -8.10 29.96 -1.22
CA LEU A 36 -7.91 29.28 0.06
C LEU A 36 -7.68 27.76 -0.14
N VAL A 37 -8.58 27.11 -0.84
CA VAL A 37 -8.49 25.65 -1.06
C VAL A 37 -7.24 25.30 -1.88
N ASN A 38 -6.87 26.11 -2.86
CA ASN A 38 -5.69 25.86 -3.69
C ASN A 38 -4.35 26.16 -2.97
N SER A 39 -4.34 27.04 -1.96
CA SER A 39 -3.12 27.37 -1.22
C SER A 39 -2.83 26.43 -0.06
N ILE A 40 -3.83 25.70 0.45
CA ILE A 40 -3.69 24.88 1.65
C ILE A 40 -3.42 23.42 1.29
N ALA A 41 -2.21 22.94 1.61
CA ALA A 41 -1.77 21.60 1.30
C ALA A 41 -2.68 20.49 1.88
N ALA A 42 -3.28 20.71 3.04
CA ALA A 42 -4.19 19.74 3.65
C ALA A 42 -5.47 19.53 2.83
N LEU A 43 -6.04 20.62 2.29
CA LEU A 43 -7.23 20.56 1.44
C LEU A 43 -6.92 19.95 0.08
N GLN A 44 -5.79 20.35 -0.52
CA GLN A 44 -5.30 19.74 -1.76
C GLN A 44 -5.04 18.24 -1.59
N TYR A 45 -4.41 17.84 -0.48
CA TYR A 45 -4.18 16.44 -0.18
C TYR A 45 -5.49 15.65 -0.07
N ALA A 46 -6.50 16.18 0.63
CA ALA A 46 -7.80 15.53 0.75
C ALA A 46 -8.50 15.34 -0.61
N ILE A 47 -8.39 16.33 -1.50
CA ILE A 47 -8.93 16.24 -2.86
C ILE A 47 -8.19 15.18 -3.67
N GLU A 48 -6.87 15.31 -3.77
CA GLU A 48 -6.05 14.43 -4.63
C GLU A 48 -6.05 12.99 -4.14
N LEU A 49 -6.04 12.76 -2.81
CA LEU A 49 -6.15 11.43 -2.23
C LEU A 49 -7.44 10.73 -2.66
N ARG A 50 -8.54 11.47 -2.67
CA ARG A 50 -9.83 10.93 -3.08
C ARG A 50 -9.92 10.67 -4.58
N VAL A 51 -9.33 11.55 -5.38
CA VAL A 51 -9.23 11.38 -6.85
C VAL A 51 -8.38 10.14 -7.18
N ALA A 52 -7.29 9.93 -6.44
CA ALA A 52 -6.44 8.74 -6.57
C ALA A 52 -7.09 7.43 -6.06
N GLY A 53 -8.30 7.50 -5.48
CA GLY A 53 -8.99 6.34 -4.93
C GLY A 53 -8.31 5.75 -3.68
N MET A 54 -7.48 6.52 -2.99
CA MET A 54 -6.73 6.09 -1.82
C MET A 54 -7.42 6.47 -0.52
N ILE A 55 -7.06 5.77 0.56
CA ILE A 55 -7.52 6.03 1.93
C ILE A 55 -6.36 6.65 2.71
N ASP A 56 -6.68 7.67 3.54
CA ASP A 56 -5.67 8.33 4.35
C ASP A 56 -5.12 7.40 5.45
N ASN A 57 -3.81 7.45 5.63
CA ASN A 57 -3.16 6.78 6.75
C ASN A 57 -3.09 7.73 7.95
N HIS A 58 -4.10 7.68 8.81
CA HIS A 58 -4.17 8.50 10.03
C HIS A 58 -3.01 8.27 11.02
N ALA A 59 -2.34 7.11 10.95
CA ALA A 59 -1.17 6.81 11.77
C ALA A 59 0.13 7.48 11.25
N SER A 60 0.10 8.06 10.05
CA SER A 60 1.26 8.75 9.49
C SER A 60 1.59 10.02 10.28
N ARG A 61 2.86 10.20 10.63
CA ARG A 61 3.37 11.40 11.30
C ARG A 61 3.78 12.53 10.33
N LEU A 62 3.67 12.28 9.03
CA LEU A 62 4.04 13.27 8.01
C LEU A 62 3.02 14.42 7.99
N VAL A 63 3.52 15.62 7.81
CA VAL A 63 2.67 16.81 7.62
C VAL A 63 1.93 16.77 6.29
N PRO A 64 0.75 17.41 6.15
CA PRO A 64 -0.07 17.33 4.93
C PRO A 64 0.67 17.69 3.64
N GLY A 65 1.56 18.68 3.66
CA GLY A 65 2.35 19.06 2.49
C GLY A 65 3.30 17.96 2.01
N GLU A 66 3.91 17.24 2.93
CA GLU A 66 4.77 16.10 2.61
C GLU A 66 3.96 14.92 2.06
N ARG A 67 2.80 14.63 2.65
CA ARG A 67 1.88 13.61 2.14
C ARG A 67 1.42 13.93 0.72
N LEU A 68 1.09 15.20 0.45
CA LEU A 68 0.68 15.67 -0.87
C LEU A 68 1.82 15.48 -1.90
N ARG A 69 3.05 15.84 -1.54
CA ARG A 69 4.22 15.66 -2.40
C ARG A 69 4.40 14.18 -2.77
N ILE A 70 4.40 13.29 -1.76
CA ILE A 70 4.54 11.83 -1.97
C ILE A 70 3.41 11.28 -2.84
N LEU A 71 2.17 11.72 -2.60
CA LEU A 71 1.02 11.30 -3.41
C LEU A 71 1.21 11.68 -4.88
N ARG A 72 1.59 12.94 -5.15
CA ARG A 72 1.83 13.43 -6.52
C ARG A 72 2.95 12.70 -7.24
N GLU A 73 4.04 12.43 -6.53
CA GLU A 73 5.17 11.66 -7.07
C GLU A 73 4.74 10.24 -7.43
N LYS A 74 3.98 9.58 -6.55
CA LYS A 74 3.44 8.25 -6.79
C LYS A 74 2.48 8.21 -7.97
N GLU A 75 1.54 9.14 -8.05
CA GLU A 75 0.60 9.25 -9.17
C GLU A 75 1.34 9.52 -10.49
N LYS A 76 2.32 10.41 -10.48
CA LYS A 76 3.15 10.69 -11.66
C LYS A 76 3.91 9.45 -12.12
N ALA A 77 4.54 8.72 -11.21
CA ALA A 77 5.26 7.49 -11.51
C ALA A 77 4.32 6.41 -12.06
N TRP A 78 3.13 6.26 -11.45
CA TRP A 78 2.12 5.32 -11.90
C TRP A 78 1.57 5.65 -13.30
N MET A 79 1.24 6.92 -13.56
CA MET A 79 0.77 7.37 -14.86
C MET A 79 1.83 7.28 -15.95
N GLY A 80 3.10 7.48 -15.59
CA GLY A 80 4.24 7.36 -16.50
C GLY A 80 4.74 5.93 -16.67
N VAL A 81 4.18 4.95 -15.94
CA VAL A 81 4.70 3.57 -15.83
C VAL A 81 6.20 3.59 -15.52
N ASP A 82 6.62 4.50 -14.63
CA ASP A 82 8.01 4.65 -14.23
C ASP A 82 8.41 3.49 -13.28
N LEU A 83 9.16 2.54 -13.83
CA LEU A 83 9.68 1.36 -13.14
C LEU A 83 11.16 1.54 -12.72
N SER A 84 11.59 2.77 -12.50
CA SER A 84 12.97 3.09 -12.12
C SER A 84 13.42 2.38 -10.84
N ASP A 85 12.50 2.05 -9.95
CA ASP A 85 12.79 1.42 -8.65
C ASP A 85 12.66 -0.12 -8.71
N LYS A 86 13.32 -0.73 -9.70
CA LYS A 86 13.32 -2.18 -9.85
C LYS A 86 14.25 -2.84 -8.84
N LYS A 87 13.70 -3.74 -8.03
CA LYS A 87 14.46 -4.57 -7.09
C LYS A 87 14.28 -6.05 -7.43
N VAL A 88 15.36 -6.82 -7.29
CA VAL A 88 15.38 -8.26 -7.56
C VAL A 88 15.49 -9.00 -6.24
N LEU A 89 14.50 -9.85 -5.95
CA LEU A 89 14.55 -10.76 -4.80
C LEU A 89 15.09 -12.12 -5.27
N PRO A 90 16.24 -12.57 -4.75
CA PRO A 90 16.77 -13.87 -5.12
C PRO A 90 15.91 -14.99 -4.54
N LEU A 91 15.60 -15.97 -5.36
CA LEU A 91 14.93 -17.20 -4.97
C LEU A 91 15.93 -18.35 -4.95
N SER A 92 15.95 -19.12 -3.87
CA SER A 92 16.82 -20.30 -3.73
C SER A 92 16.19 -21.57 -4.29
N HIS A 93 14.96 -21.52 -4.78
CA HIS A 93 14.20 -22.66 -5.32
C HIS A 93 13.37 -22.25 -6.52
N ASN A 94 12.95 -23.23 -7.30
CA ASN A 94 12.00 -23.01 -8.39
C ASN A 94 10.57 -23.19 -7.85
N PRO A 95 9.73 -22.13 -7.80
CA PRO A 95 8.39 -22.24 -7.26
C PRO A 95 7.52 -23.13 -8.16
N PRO A 96 6.79 -24.11 -7.59
CA PRO A 96 6.01 -25.09 -8.35
C PRO A 96 4.64 -24.58 -8.82
N GLY A 97 4.51 -23.31 -9.13
CA GLY A 97 3.31 -22.74 -9.75
C GLY A 97 2.30 -22.10 -8.79
N ILE A 98 2.32 -22.40 -7.48
CA ILE A 98 1.45 -21.73 -6.53
C ILE A 98 2.15 -20.48 -6.00
N TYR A 99 1.52 -19.35 -6.23
CA TYR A 99 1.95 -18.05 -5.68
C TYR A 99 0.74 -17.19 -5.35
N HIS A 100 0.89 -16.35 -4.36
CA HIS A 100 -0.13 -15.35 -4.00
C HIS A 100 0.54 -14.07 -3.56
N LEU A 101 0.00 -12.93 -3.99
CA LEU A 101 0.46 -11.60 -3.61
C LEU A 101 -0.74 -10.76 -3.13
N THR A 102 -0.75 -10.43 -1.86
CA THR A 102 -1.74 -9.52 -1.29
C THR A 102 -1.18 -8.80 -0.08
N GLY A 103 -1.65 -7.58 0.20
CA GLY A 103 -1.23 -6.79 1.36
C GLY A 103 0.29 -6.57 1.48
N GLY A 104 1.02 -6.59 0.35
CA GLY A 104 2.49 -6.48 0.35
C GLY A 104 3.21 -7.75 0.83
N VAL A 105 2.51 -8.88 0.98
CA VAL A 105 3.08 -10.19 1.28
C VAL A 105 3.06 -11.05 0.03
N LEU A 106 4.24 -11.50 -0.39
CA LEU A 106 4.40 -12.49 -1.44
C LEU A 106 4.56 -13.87 -0.79
N LEU A 107 3.70 -14.80 -1.20
CA LEU A 107 3.75 -16.21 -0.84
C LEU A 107 4.13 -17.02 -2.06
N LEU A 108 5.07 -17.93 -1.89
CA LEU A 108 5.51 -18.87 -2.93
C LEU A 108 5.47 -20.29 -2.39
N GLY A 109 4.94 -21.20 -3.19
CA GLY A 109 5.03 -22.63 -2.92
C GLY A 109 6.46 -23.13 -3.03
N GLU A 110 6.78 -24.15 -2.26
CA GLU A 110 8.06 -24.84 -2.32
C GLU A 110 7.83 -26.37 -2.32
N ARG A 111 8.62 -27.09 -3.13
CA ARG A 111 8.69 -28.54 -3.11
C ARG A 111 10.01 -28.93 -2.46
N ARG A 112 9.96 -29.48 -1.26
CA ARG A 112 11.16 -29.89 -0.51
C ARG A 112 11.63 -31.30 -0.87
N ARG A 113 10.71 -32.15 -1.29
CA ARG A 113 10.98 -33.57 -1.55
C ARG A 113 10.77 -33.91 -3.03
N PRO A 114 11.73 -33.60 -3.89
CA PRO A 114 11.60 -33.86 -5.33
C PRO A 114 11.48 -35.34 -5.66
N GLU A 115 11.93 -36.25 -4.76
CA GLU A 115 11.88 -37.70 -4.94
C GLU A 115 10.46 -38.27 -4.85
N ARG A 116 9.56 -37.63 -4.15
CA ARG A 116 8.15 -37.93 -4.20
C ARG A 116 7.55 -37.07 -5.31
N ASN A 117 6.99 -37.69 -6.31
CA ASN A 117 6.28 -37.00 -7.40
C ASN A 117 4.97 -36.34 -6.86
N THR A 118 5.04 -35.85 -5.63
CA THR A 118 4.01 -35.19 -4.88
C THR A 118 4.10 -33.67 -5.15
N GLY A 119 2.99 -32.98 -5.02
CA GLY A 119 2.90 -31.55 -5.18
C GLY A 119 3.76 -30.75 -4.21
N MET A 120 3.31 -29.58 -3.88
CA MET A 120 3.95 -28.67 -2.95
C MET A 120 3.71 -29.14 -1.51
N ASP A 121 4.75 -29.17 -0.68
CA ASP A 121 4.70 -29.62 0.73
C ASP A 121 5.13 -28.55 1.74
N SER A 122 5.55 -27.39 1.26
CA SER A 122 6.00 -26.27 2.05
C SER A 122 5.80 -24.95 1.32
N MET A 123 5.92 -23.85 2.04
CA MET A 123 5.73 -22.49 1.52
C MET A 123 6.77 -21.54 2.07
N ARG A 124 7.04 -20.49 1.29
CA ARG A 124 7.84 -19.34 1.73
C ARG A 124 7.04 -18.05 1.60
N THR A 125 7.18 -17.20 2.58
CA THR A 125 6.57 -15.87 2.56
C THR A 125 7.63 -14.79 2.75
N VAL A 126 7.42 -13.66 2.10
CA VAL A 126 8.23 -12.45 2.27
C VAL A 126 7.33 -11.22 2.30
N ARG A 127 7.60 -10.31 3.24
CA ARG A 127 6.99 -8.98 3.22
C ARG A 127 7.80 -8.10 2.29
N LEU A 128 7.20 -7.62 1.20
CA LEU A 128 7.90 -6.86 0.17
C LEU A 128 8.45 -5.54 0.71
N HIS A 129 7.71 -4.86 1.59
CA HIS A 129 8.19 -3.61 2.20
C HIS A 129 9.53 -3.83 2.91
N SER A 130 9.62 -4.84 3.78
CA SER A 130 10.86 -5.14 4.51
C SER A 130 11.97 -5.66 3.60
N ALA A 131 11.62 -6.37 2.52
CA ALA A 131 12.57 -6.89 1.55
C ALA A 131 13.24 -5.79 0.72
N PHE A 132 12.60 -4.61 0.62
CA PHE A 132 13.12 -3.48 -0.17
C PHE A 132 13.93 -2.47 0.65
N GLU A 133 14.06 -2.66 1.96
CA GLU A 133 14.99 -1.88 2.77
C GLU A 133 16.44 -2.28 2.44
N GLU A 134 17.32 -1.30 2.27
CA GLU A 134 18.73 -1.53 1.85
C GLU A 134 19.48 -2.52 2.75
N LYS A 135 19.20 -2.51 4.07
CA LYS A 135 19.81 -3.41 5.04
C LYS A 135 19.34 -4.87 4.91
N ALA A 136 18.20 -5.10 4.32
CA ALA A 136 17.59 -6.43 4.19
C ALA A 136 18.20 -7.22 3.04
N ILE A 137 18.63 -6.55 1.97
CA ILE A 137 19.21 -7.19 0.78
C ILE A 137 20.54 -7.93 1.14
N ALA A 138 21.29 -7.43 2.11
CA ALA A 138 22.52 -8.06 2.57
C ALA A 138 22.30 -9.36 3.38
N GLN A 139 21.07 -9.66 3.82
CA GLN A 139 20.72 -10.82 4.65
C GLN A 139 19.56 -11.63 4.04
N THR A 140 19.67 -11.99 2.79
CA THR A 140 18.62 -12.66 1.98
C THR A 140 17.98 -13.89 2.66
N SER A 141 18.76 -14.64 3.43
CA SER A 141 18.25 -15.82 4.14
C SER A 141 17.27 -15.51 5.28
N LYS A 142 17.32 -14.29 5.83
CA LYS A 142 16.42 -13.85 6.91
C LYS A 142 15.14 -13.17 6.41
N LEU A 143 15.07 -12.86 5.12
CA LEU A 143 13.90 -12.21 4.52
C LEU A 143 12.71 -13.14 4.34
N TRP A 144 13.00 -14.41 4.06
CA TRP A 144 12.01 -15.41 3.78
C TRP A 144 11.63 -16.17 5.05
N SER A 145 10.37 -16.12 5.42
CA SER A 145 9.78 -17.02 6.41
C SER A 145 9.41 -18.32 5.72
N HIS A 146 9.71 -19.44 6.35
CA HIS A 146 9.46 -20.77 5.82
C HIS A 146 8.39 -21.48 6.65
N LEU A 147 7.42 -22.11 6.00
CA LEU A 147 6.37 -22.91 6.60
C LEU A 147 6.41 -24.32 5.99
N ASP A 148 6.81 -25.29 6.81
CA ASP A 148 6.79 -26.72 6.47
C ASP A 148 5.42 -27.29 6.90
N LEU A 149 4.69 -27.85 5.96
CA LEU A 149 3.35 -28.41 6.22
C LEU A 149 3.38 -29.93 6.30
N GLY A 150 4.40 -30.57 5.75
CA GLY A 150 4.52 -32.01 5.72
C GLY A 150 3.41 -32.75 4.95
N LYS A 151 2.48 -32.01 4.36
CA LYS A 151 1.34 -32.49 3.57
C LYS A 151 1.34 -31.82 2.21
N GLU A 152 0.76 -32.50 1.23
CA GLU A 152 0.60 -31.94 -0.10
C GLU A 152 -0.41 -30.79 -0.09
N VAL A 153 0.00 -29.64 -0.60
CA VAL A 153 -0.82 -28.42 -0.68
C VAL A 153 -1.45 -28.33 -2.06
N ILE A 154 -2.76 -28.16 -2.08
CA ILE A 154 -3.54 -28.00 -3.30
C ILE A 154 -3.70 -26.53 -3.66
N ASP A 155 -4.02 -25.69 -2.66
CA ASP A 155 -4.30 -24.29 -2.86
C ASP A 155 -4.02 -23.46 -1.60
N VAL A 156 -3.81 -22.15 -1.80
CA VAL A 156 -3.52 -21.21 -0.72
C VAL A 156 -4.25 -19.90 -0.96
N GLY A 157 -4.90 -19.39 0.07
CA GLY A 157 -5.51 -18.06 0.11
C GLY A 157 -4.88 -17.18 1.18
N LEU A 158 -4.66 -15.91 0.86
CA LEU A 158 -4.20 -14.91 1.83
C LEU A 158 -5.32 -13.91 2.14
N ALA A 159 -5.62 -13.70 3.43
CA ALA A 159 -6.50 -12.66 3.93
C ALA A 159 -5.75 -11.77 4.95
N ILE A 160 -4.61 -11.23 4.51
CA ILE A 160 -3.65 -10.50 5.37
C ILE A 160 -4.23 -9.17 5.84
N GLN A 161 -4.90 -8.43 4.95
CA GLN A 161 -5.38 -7.07 5.27
C GLN A 161 -6.56 -7.08 6.24
N GLU A 162 -7.41 -8.10 6.17
CA GLU A 162 -8.65 -8.16 6.93
C GLU A 162 -8.48 -8.95 8.23
N HIS A 163 -7.71 -10.03 8.20
CA HIS A 163 -7.68 -11.01 9.30
C HIS A 163 -6.28 -11.49 9.70
N ASP A 164 -5.23 -11.07 9.01
CA ASP A 164 -3.84 -11.57 9.16
C ASP A 164 -3.77 -13.12 9.08
N LEU A 165 -4.56 -13.70 8.17
CA LEU A 165 -4.73 -15.14 8.02
C LEU A 165 -4.15 -15.67 6.71
N ILE A 166 -3.70 -16.93 6.77
CA ILE A 166 -3.36 -17.77 5.62
C ILE A 166 -4.28 -18.99 5.67
N ALA A 167 -5.06 -19.20 4.62
CA ALA A 167 -5.87 -20.42 4.44
C ALA A 167 -5.12 -21.40 3.53
N ILE A 168 -4.98 -22.65 3.94
CA ILE A 168 -4.23 -23.67 3.22
C ILE A 168 -5.10 -24.90 3.03
N VAL A 169 -5.26 -25.33 1.79
CA VAL A 169 -5.98 -26.56 1.43
C VAL A 169 -4.94 -27.66 1.19
N THR A 170 -5.01 -28.74 1.96
CA THR A 170 -4.08 -29.87 1.87
C THR A 170 -4.83 -31.16 1.52
N TYR A 171 -4.11 -32.07 0.83
CA TYR A 171 -4.55 -33.44 0.61
C TYR A 171 -4.07 -34.33 1.77
N SER A 172 -4.95 -35.22 2.25
CA SER A 172 -4.64 -36.21 3.31
C SER A 172 -4.70 -37.61 2.78
#